data_e9dcba8bf347116bec8aebb84a999f83
#
_entry.id   e9dcba8bf347116bec8aebb84a999f83
#
_cell.length_a   1.000
_cell.length_b   1.000
_cell.length_c   1.000
_cell.angle_alpha   90.00
_cell.angle_beta   90.00
_cell.angle_gamma   90.00
#
_symmetry.space_group_name_H-M   'P 1'
#
loop_
_entity.id
_entity.type
_entity.pdbx_description
1 polymer ?
#
loop_
_entity_poly.entity_id
_entity_poly.type
_entity_poly.pdbx_seq_one_letter_code
_entity_poly.pdbx_strand_id
1 'polypeptide(L)'
;MQAEVRGQATVEPARAPGVKPGWARIYVEARPAVILRGDVPLAESVHYLADVPLDAKGKVPSLKKQQVLLFAHTLARGAEDLQLVAADAQWLADPALVDRVHKAIGDLFAPDAAPPVTAITQALYEPGTLAGEGETQLFLATAKGEPASISVLHQPDQPVHWSVSFSEVVNPDAPPPAHDTLAWYRLACFLPARLPDGINISATPDARLQAERDYRLVLAELGPCGRLRD
;
A
#
# COMPACT_ATOMS: atom_id res chain seq x y z
N MET A 1 8.77 10.12 -10.38
CA MET A 1 9.25 11.19 -11.29
C MET A 1 8.04 11.89 -11.88
N GLN A 2 8.11 13.23 -12.03
CA GLN A 2 7.14 14.00 -12.79
C GLN A 2 7.75 14.37 -14.16
N ALA A 3 6.97 14.23 -15.24
CA ALA A 3 7.42 14.50 -16.60
C ALA A 3 6.31 15.09 -17.47
N GLU A 4 6.68 15.84 -18.50
CA GLU A 4 5.76 16.35 -19.52
C GLU A 4 5.79 15.46 -20.77
N VAL A 5 4.65 14.95 -21.20
CA VAL A 5 4.55 14.13 -22.40
C VAL A 5 4.77 14.98 -23.64
N ARG A 6 5.76 14.63 -24.45
CA ARG A 6 6.13 15.29 -25.71
C ARG A 6 5.52 14.61 -26.92
N GLY A 7 5.50 13.28 -26.89
CA GLY A 7 4.97 12.44 -27.95
C GLY A 7 4.37 11.14 -27.43
N GLN A 8 3.45 10.58 -28.20
CA GLN A 8 2.94 9.24 -27.97
C GLN A 8 2.59 8.56 -29.28
N ALA A 9 2.74 7.23 -29.30
CA ALA A 9 2.32 6.38 -30.41
C ALA A 9 1.61 5.15 -29.84
N THR A 10 0.49 4.75 -30.45
CA THR A 10 -0.21 3.53 -30.08
C THR A 10 0.56 2.31 -30.58
N VAL A 11 0.81 1.35 -29.71
CA VAL A 11 1.41 0.06 -30.08
C VAL A 11 0.31 -0.82 -30.68
N GLU A 12 0.61 -1.44 -31.81
CA GLU A 12 -0.32 -2.36 -32.46
C GLU A 12 -0.71 -3.51 -31.50
N PRO A 13 -1.99 -3.91 -31.44
CA PRO A 13 -2.45 -4.96 -30.52
C PRO A 13 -1.67 -6.28 -30.64
N ALA A 14 -1.26 -6.65 -31.83
CA ALA A 14 -0.44 -7.85 -32.08
C ALA A 14 0.96 -7.79 -31.38
N ARG A 15 1.45 -6.59 -31.10
CA ARG A 15 2.74 -6.33 -30.44
C ARG A 15 2.58 -5.95 -28.95
N ALA A 16 1.35 -5.93 -28.43
CA ALA A 16 1.00 -5.53 -27.07
C ALA A 16 0.27 -6.66 -26.31
N PRO A 17 0.89 -7.84 -26.11
CA PRO A 17 0.23 -8.93 -25.39
C PRO A 17 -0.06 -8.53 -23.95
N GLY A 18 -1.16 -9.04 -23.37
CA GLY A 18 -1.53 -8.85 -21.97
C GLY A 18 -2.21 -7.51 -21.66
N VAL A 19 -2.49 -6.66 -22.65
CA VAL A 19 -3.30 -5.46 -22.45
C VAL A 19 -4.75 -5.83 -22.16
N LYS A 20 -5.34 -5.22 -21.12
CA LYS A 20 -6.72 -5.49 -20.69
C LYS A 20 -7.75 -5.01 -21.75
N PRO A 21 -8.92 -5.65 -21.88
CA PRO A 21 -10.02 -5.10 -22.67
C PRO A 21 -10.37 -3.67 -22.25
N GLY A 22 -10.60 -2.78 -23.21
CA GLY A 22 -10.86 -1.37 -22.95
C GLY A 22 -9.60 -0.51 -22.68
N TRP A 23 -8.40 -1.09 -22.86
CA TRP A 23 -7.12 -0.42 -22.71
C TRP A 23 -6.28 -0.51 -23.98
N ALA A 24 -5.30 0.34 -24.12
CA ALA A 24 -4.29 0.30 -25.17
C ALA A 24 -2.89 0.53 -24.61
N ARG A 25 -1.89 -0.13 -25.19
CA ARG A 25 -0.49 0.16 -24.92
C ARG A 25 0.00 1.28 -25.81
N ILE A 26 0.66 2.26 -25.19
CA ILE A 26 1.27 3.38 -25.89
C ILE A 26 2.76 3.41 -25.60
N TYR A 27 3.54 3.81 -26.60
CA TYR A 27 4.92 4.25 -26.45
C TYR A 27 4.91 5.75 -26.21
N VAL A 28 5.59 6.20 -25.18
CA VAL A 28 5.60 7.59 -24.74
C VAL A 28 7.03 8.14 -24.74
N GLU A 29 7.17 9.34 -25.28
CA GLU A 29 8.32 10.20 -25.11
C GLU A 29 7.94 11.35 -24.17
N ALA A 30 8.71 11.55 -23.09
CA ALA A 30 8.42 12.56 -22.11
C ALA A 30 9.69 13.29 -21.66
N ARG A 31 9.57 14.58 -21.37
CA ARG A 31 10.63 15.38 -20.77
C ARG A 31 10.51 15.34 -19.25
N PRO A 32 11.50 14.79 -18.53
CA PRO A 32 11.52 14.84 -17.07
C PRO A 32 11.51 16.30 -16.57
N ALA A 33 10.71 16.55 -15.53
CA ALA A 33 10.64 17.85 -14.86
C ALA A 33 11.25 17.76 -13.46
N VAL A 34 10.84 16.77 -12.67
CA VAL A 34 11.29 16.60 -11.27
C VAL A 34 11.42 15.11 -10.95
N ILE A 35 12.55 14.74 -10.34
CA ILE A 35 12.69 13.43 -9.69
C ILE A 35 12.22 13.59 -8.24
N LEU A 36 11.09 12.99 -7.90
CA LEU A 36 10.54 13.01 -6.54
C LEU A 36 11.33 12.08 -5.61
N ARG A 37 11.82 10.96 -6.17
CA ARG A 37 12.67 9.98 -5.47
C ARG A 37 13.46 9.17 -6.48
N GLY A 38 14.75 8.91 -6.17
CA GLY A 38 15.69 8.14 -6.99
C GLY A 38 16.99 8.91 -7.22
N ASP A 39 18.04 8.21 -7.59
CA ASP A 39 19.40 8.77 -7.76
C ASP A 39 19.82 8.85 -9.24
N VAL A 40 18.85 8.84 -10.14
CA VAL A 40 19.12 8.85 -11.58
C VAL A 40 19.25 10.29 -12.06
N PRO A 41 20.31 10.64 -12.83
CA PRO A 41 20.41 11.94 -13.45
C PRO A 41 19.24 12.16 -14.41
N LEU A 42 18.71 13.38 -14.45
CA LEU A 42 17.67 13.76 -15.41
C LEU A 42 18.26 13.72 -16.83
N ALA A 43 17.73 12.80 -17.65
CA ALA A 43 17.95 12.82 -19.09
C ALA A 43 17.14 13.96 -19.72
N GLU A 44 17.49 14.39 -20.93
CA GLU A 44 16.72 15.41 -21.67
C GLU A 44 15.33 14.86 -22.08
N SER A 45 15.28 13.58 -22.39
CA SER A 45 14.07 12.85 -22.75
C SER A 45 14.10 11.44 -22.16
N VAL A 46 12.93 10.91 -21.83
CA VAL A 46 12.75 9.51 -21.40
C VAL A 46 11.67 8.84 -22.23
N HIS A 47 11.85 7.53 -22.43
CA HIS A 47 10.97 6.69 -23.23
C HIS A 47 10.46 5.53 -22.41
N TYR A 48 9.18 5.18 -22.56
CA TYR A 48 8.56 4.07 -21.85
C TYR A 48 7.30 3.58 -22.53
N LEU A 49 6.85 2.39 -22.14
CA LEU A 49 5.56 1.85 -22.50
C LEU A 49 4.59 2.03 -21.33
N ALA A 50 3.36 2.44 -21.61
CA ALA A 50 2.29 2.52 -20.64
C ALA A 50 0.98 1.97 -21.21
N ASP A 51 0.20 1.30 -20.37
CA ASP A 51 -1.18 0.92 -20.69
C ASP A 51 -2.11 2.05 -20.19
N VAL A 52 -2.99 2.51 -21.05
CA VAL A 52 -3.95 3.59 -20.77
C VAL A 52 -5.37 3.15 -21.10
N PRO A 53 -6.38 3.57 -20.32
CA PRO A 53 -7.76 3.28 -20.66
C PRO A 53 -8.16 4.03 -21.94
N LEU A 54 -8.99 3.38 -22.75
CA LEU A 54 -9.62 4.02 -23.90
C LEU A 54 -10.72 4.97 -23.43
N ASP A 55 -10.93 6.05 -24.17
CA ASP A 55 -12.05 6.98 -23.93
C ASP A 55 -13.41 6.33 -24.20
N ALA A 56 -14.49 7.06 -23.91
CA ALA A 56 -15.86 6.58 -24.16
C ALA A 56 -16.16 6.26 -25.64
N LYS A 57 -15.32 6.69 -26.58
CA LYS A 57 -15.40 6.40 -28.01
C LYS A 57 -14.46 5.27 -28.45
N GLY A 58 -13.81 4.59 -27.50
CA GLY A 58 -12.84 3.52 -27.78
C GLY A 58 -11.50 4.03 -28.36
N LYS A 59 -11.15 5.29 -28.16
CA LYS A 59 -9.89 5.88 -28.67
C LYS A 59 -8.89 6.09 -27.55
N VAL A 60 -7.62 6.02 -27.90
CA VAL A 60 -6.50 6.38 -27.00
C VAL A 60 -6.55 7.88 -26.72
N PRO A 61 -6.61 8.29 -25.44
CA PRO A 61 -6.60 9.71 -25.07
C PRO A 61 -5.25 10.34 -25.43
N SER A 62 -5.27 11.61 -25.86
CA SER A 62 -4.04 12.36 -26.09
C SER A 62 -3.45 12.86 -24.79
N LEU A 63 -2.24 12.44 -24.47
CA LEU A 63 -1.48 12.90 -23.32
C LEU A 63 -0.49 14.01 -23.65
N LYS A 64 -0.35 14.40 -24.93
CA LYS A 64 0.61 15.43 -25.38
C LYS A 64 0.45 16.72 -24.59
N LYS A 65 1.56 17.23 -24.05
CA LYS A 65 1.66 18.40 -23.16
C LYS A 65 1.03 18.20 -21.77
N GLN A 66 0.58 17.00 -21.43
CA GLN A 66 0.11 16.69 -20.09
C GLN A 66 1.31 16.42 -19.17
N GLN A 67 1.16 16.80 -17.89
CA GLN A 67 2.08 16.41 -16.83
C GLN A 67 1.66 15.04 -16.30
N VAL A 68 2.63 14.14 -16.16
CA VAL A 68 2.39 12.79 -15.65
C VAL A 68 3.32 12.46 -14.49
N LEU A 69 2.83 11.67 -13.56
CA LEU A 69 3.61 11.00 -12.53
C LEU A 69 3.94 9.59 -13.00
N LEU A 70 5.22 9.24 -12.95
CA LEU A 70 5.75 7.95 -13.34
C LEU A 70 6.39 7.24 -12.15
N PHE A 71 6.03 5.97 -11.99
CA PHE A 71 6.68 5.03 -11.07
C PHE A 71 7.41 4.00 -11.92
N ALA A 72 8.74 4.14 -12.00
CA ALA A 72 9.55 3.40 -12.96
C ALA A 72 10.93 3.06 -12.42
N HIS A 73 11.55 2.06 -13.03
CA HIS A 73 12.98 1.77 -12.93
C HIS A 73 13.67 2.18 -14.22
N THR A 74 14.92 2.60 -14.12
CA THR A 74 15.79 2.76 -15.29
C THR A 74 16.23 1.41 -15.81
N LEU A 75 16.28 1.25 -17.14
CA LEU A 75 16.87 0.07 -17.74
C LEU A 75 18.40 0.23 -17.80
N ALA A 76 19.12 -0.88 -17.65
CA ALA A 76 20.59 -0.91 -17.61
C ALA A 76 21.29 -0.35 -18.88
N ARG A 77 20.55 -0.04 -19.93
CA ARG A 77 21.06 0.46 -21.22
C ARG A 77 21.13 1.98 -21.34
N GLY A 78 20.66 2.72 -20.32
CA GLY A 78 20.71 4.20 -20.31
C GLY A 78 19.62 4.80 -19.43
N ALA A 79 19.83 6.05 -18.98
CA ALA A 79 18.85 6.78 -18.16
C ALA A 79 17.63 7.24 -18.95
N GLU A 80 17.60 7.04 -20.27
CA GLU A 80 16.54 7.48 -21.18
C GLU A 80 15.41 6.45 -21.28
N ASP A 81 15.70 5.16 -21.13
CA ASP A 81 14.69 4.11 -21.21
C ASP A 81 14.20 3.71 -19.83
N LEU A 82 12.90 3.82 -19.60
CA LEU A 82 12.26 3.50 -18.35
C LEU A 82 11.33 2.29 -18.50
N GLN A 83 11.31 1.47 -17.47
CA GLN A 83 10.30 0.45 -17.28
C GLN A 83 9.38 0.84 -16.12
N LEU A 84 8.10 1.03 -16.38
CA LEU A 84 7.12 1.26 -15.33
C LEU A 84 7.05 0.04 -14.39
N VAL A 85 6.88 0.27 -13.08
CA VAL A 85 6.73 -0.79 -12.05
C VAL A 85 5.47 -1.65 -12.27
N ALA A 86 4.49 -1.12 -13.00
CA ALA A 86 3.34 -1.83 -13.54
C ALA A 86 2.97 -1.17 -14.87
N ALA A 87 2.37 -1.88 -15.80
CA ALA A 87 2.06 -1.36 -17.14
C ALA A 87 1.23 -0.06 -17.10
N ASP A 88 0.47 0.13 -16.05
CA ASP A 88 -0.40 1.28 -15.80
C ASP A 88 0.16 2.26 -14.73
N ALA A 89 1.45 2.19 -14.38
CA ALA A 89 2.08 3.05 -13.36
C ALA A 89 2.44 4.46 -13.88
N GLN A 90 1.57 5.02 -14.70
CA GLN A 90 1.55 6.40 -15.17
C GLN A 90 0.21 7.03 -14.82
N TRP A 91 0.23 8.21 -14.19
CA TRP A 91 -0.95 8.96 -13.82
C TRP A 91 -0.83 10.42 -14.25
N LEU A 92 -1.96 11.09 -14.51
CA LEU A 92 -1.94 12.53 -14.69
C LEU A 92 -1.50 13.19 -13.38
N ALA A 93 -0.56 14.12 -13.47
CA ALA A 93 0.02 14.82 -12.33
C ALA A 93 -0.84 16.03 -11.96
N ASP A 94 -2.00 15.81 -11.33
CA ASP A 94 -2.72 16.91 -10.69
C ASP A 94 -2.03 17.29 -9.36
N PRO A 95 -2.20 18.55 -8.87
CA PRO A 95 -1.54 19.03 -7.67
C PRO A 95 -1.83 18.18 -6.41
N ALA A 96 -3.09 17.76 -6.23
CA ALA A 96 -3.48 16.98 -5.06
C ALA A 96 -2.81 15.59 -5.06
N LEU A 97 -2.70 14.95 -6.23
CA LEU A 97 -1.97 13.69 -6.36
C LEU A 97 -0.47 13.87 -6.10
N VAL A 98 0.14 14.95 -6.61
CA VAL A 98 1.56 15.26 -6.37
C VAL A 98 1.83 15.45 -4.88
N ASP A 99 0.99 16.19 -4.16
CA ASP A 99 1.10 16.41 -2.72
C ASP A 99 0.95 15.09 -1.94
N ARG A 100 0.00 14.24 -2.33
CA ARG A 100 -0.17 12.90 -1.73
C ARG A 100 1.06 12.03 -1.94
N VAL A 101 1.67 12.08 -3.13
CA VAL A 101 2.91 11.33 -3.40
C VAL A 101 4.08 11.87 -2.59
N HIS A 102 4.23 13.19 -2.45
CA HIS A 102 5.25 13.78 -1.57
C HIS A 102 5.07 13.35 -0.11
N LYS A 103 3.83 13.40 0.39
CA LYS A 103 3.52 12.92 1.74
C LYS A 103 3.86 11.45 1.91
N ALA A 104 3.43 10.59 0.99
CA ALA A 104 3.71 9.15 1.04
C ALA A 104 5.21 8.84 1.01
N ILE A 105 6.00 9.59 0.22
CA ILE A 105 7.46 9.48 0.22
C ILE A 105 8.02 9.90 1.59
N GLY A 106 7.55 11.02 2.16
CA GLY A 106 7.97 11.47 3.49
C GLY A 106 7.69 10.41 4.56
N ASP A 107 6.47 9.90 4.60
CA ASP A 107 6.05 8.87 5.57
C ASP A 107 6.86 7.57 5.41
N LEU A 108 7.15 7.16 4.17
CA LEU A 108 7.88 5.91 3.89
C LEU A 108 9.36 5.95 4.31
N PHE A 109 9.98 7.13 4.27
CA PHE A 109 11.39 7.33 4.58
C PHE A 109 11.63 8.06 5.90
N ALA A 110 10.57 8.28 6.70
CA ALA A 110 10.71 8.80 8.06
C ALA A 110 11.54 7.84 8.93
N PRO A 111 12.32 8.34 9.90
CA PRO A 111 13.11 7.48 10.79
C PRO A 111 12.26 6.47 11.59
N ASP A 112 11.03 6.84 11.91
CA ASP A 112 10.02 6.08 12.64
C ASP A 112 8.96 5.45 11.72
N ALA A 113 9.25 5.35 10.42
CA ALA A 113 8.33 4.76 9.44
C ALA A 113 7.94 3.33 9.84
N ALA A 114 6.64 3.05 9.87
CA ALA A 114 6.13 1.71 10.16
C ALA A 114 6.81 0.66 9.27
N PRO A 115 7.48 -0.36 9.85
CA PRO A 115 8.21 -1.37 9.08
C PRO A 115 7.24 -2.27 8.31
N PRO A 116 7.70 -2.94 7.22
CA PRO A 116 6.91 -3.95 6.55
C PRO A 116 6.57 -5.11 7.48
N VAL A 117 5.27 -5.39 7.64
CA VAL A 117 4.77 -6.58 8.34
C VAL A 117 4.92 -7.79 7.41
N THR A 118 5.46 -8.89 7.92
CA THR A 118 5.73 -10.10 7.14
C THR A 118 4.93 -11.31 7.59
N ALA A 119 4.54 -11.36 8.88
CA ALA A 119 3.74 -12.45 9.42
C ALA A 119 3.07 -12.04 10.74
N ILE A 120 2.09 -12.84 11.19
CA ILE A 120 1.64 -12.90 12.57
C ILE A 120 2.38 -14.09 13.19
N THR A 121 3.06 -13.87 14.31
CA THR A 121 3.85 -14.90 14.98
C THR A 121 3.10 -15.58 16.12
N GLN A 122 2.27 -14.83 16.84
CA GLN A 122 1.46 -15.33 17.95
C GLN A 122 0.16 -14.53 18.06
N ALA A 123 -0.88 -15.18 18.59
CA ALA A 123 -2.13 -14.58 19.02
C ALA A 123 -2.46 -15.10 20.42
N LEU A 124 -2.87 -14.22 21.33
CA LEU A 124 -3.19 -14.56 22.69
C LEU A 124 -4.35 -13.69 23.16
N TYR A 125 -5.40 -14.32 23.71
CA TYR A 125 -6.43 -13.63 24.49
C TYR A 125 -6.30 -13.98 25.96
N GLU A 126 -6.26 -12.97 26.80
CA GLU A 126 -6.29 -13.09 28.25
C GLU A 126 -7.56 -12.40 28.79
N PRO A 127 -8.42 -13.12 29.53
CA PRO A 127 -9.58 -12.52 30.19
C PRO A 127 -9.10 -11.63 31.35
N GLY A 128 -9.77 -10.50 31.53
CA GLY A 128 -9.56 -9.64 32.69
C GLY A 128 -10.21 -10.20 33.97
N THR A 129 -10.21 -9.43 35.03
CA THR A 129 -10.77 -9.79 36.32
C THR A 129 -12.29 -9.55 36.42
N LEU A 130 -12.81 -8.64 35.60
CA LEU A 130 -14.22 -8.31 35.52
C LEU A 130 -14.88 -9.06 34.35
N ALA A 131 -16.16 -9.38 34.49
CA ALA A 131 -16.92 -9.98 33.41
C ALA A 131 -16.99 -9.01 32.21
N GLY A 132 -16.59 -9.51 31.03
CA GLY A 132 -16.52 -8.70 29.81
C GLY A 132 -15.20 -7.91 29.62
N GLU A 133 -14.28 -8.00 30.56
CA GLU A 133 -12.93 -7.46 30.43
C GLU A 133 -11.98 -8.50 29.82
N GLY A 134 -11.05 -8.04 28.99
CA GLY A 134 -10.00 -8.88 28.42
C GLY A 134 -9.20 -8.16 27.33
N GLU A 135 -8.13 -8.79 26.91
CA GLU A 135 -7.26 -8.27 25.87
C GLU A 135 -6.82 -9.38 24.91
N THR A 136 -6.92 -9.12 23.61
CA THR A 136 -6.24 -9.92 22.60
C THR A 136 -4.96 -9.19 22.19
N GLN A 137 -3.85 -9.92 22.22
CA GLN A 137 -2.57 -9.46 21.65
C GLN A 137 -2.21 -10.30 20.43
N LEU A 138 -1.84 -9.62 19.34
CA LEU A 138 -1.36 -10.22 18.10
C LEU A 138 0.07 -9.72 17.88
N PHE A 139 1.03 -10.63 17.94
CA PHE A 139 2.43 -10.31 17.73
C PHE A 139 2.78 -10.43 16.24
N LEU A 140 3.45 -9.42 15.71
CA LEU A 140 3.76 -9.30 14.29
C LEU A 140 5.27 -9.43 14.07
N ALA A 141 5.66 -10.17 13.04
CA ALA A 141 7.01 -10.10 12.51
C ALA A 141 7.12 -8.95 11.52
N THR A 142 8.26 -8.25 11.55
CA THR A 142 8.58 -7.20 10.61
C THR A 142 9.83 -7.53 9.81
N ALA A 143 10.00 -6.91 8.64
CA ALA A 143 11.13 -7.18 7.76
C ALA A 143 12.49 -6.79 8.38
N LYS A 144 12.49 -5.90 9.37
CA LYS A 144 13.72 -5.46 10.07
C LYS A 144 13.91 -6.16 11.41
N GLY A 145 12.96 -7.01 11.85
CA GLY A 145 13.00 -7.66 13.16
C GLY A 145 12.58 -6.75 14.32
N GLU A 146 12.13 -5.53 14.03
CA GLU A 146 11.59 -4.62 15.04
C GLU A 146 10.27 -5.18 15.60
N PRO A 147 10.00 -5.04 16.92
CA PRO A 147 8.77 -5.52 17.52
C PRO A 147 7.56 -4.76 16.98
N ALA A 148 6.48 -5.48 16.74
CA ALA A 148 5.20 -4.88 16.41
C ALA A 148 4.05 -5.74 16.97
N SER A 149 2.98 -5.10 17.41
CA SER A 149 1.81 -5.78 17.97
C SER A 149 0.52 -5.02 17.70
N ILE A 150 -0.57 -5.78 17.66
CA ILE A 150 -1.94 -5.24 17.71
C ILE A 150 -2.53 -5.67 19.04
N SER A 151 -3.12 -4.71 19.78
CA SER A 151 -3.89 -4.96 21.00
C SER A 151 -5.36 -4.68 20.74
N VAL A 152 -6.23 -5.59 21.17
CA VAL A 152 -7.70 -5.43 21.12
C VAL A 152 -8.22 -5.50 22.54
N LEU A 153 -8.74 -4.39 23.05
CA LEU A 153 -9.20 -4.24 24.43
C LEU A 153 -10.72 -4.39 24.54
N HIS A 154 -11.13 -5.20 25.48
CA HIS A 154 -12.50 -5.35 25.93
C HIS A 154 -12.65 -4.73 27.31
N GLN A 155 -13.58 -3.81 27.47
CA GLN A 155 -13.93 -3.21 28.75
C GLN A 155 -15.45 -3.32 28.95
N PRO A 156 -15.93 -3.57 30.18
CA PRO A 156 -17.35 -3.61 30.44
C PRO A 156 -18.04 -2.33 30.01
N ASP A 157 -19.18 -2.48 29.34
CA ASP A 157 -20.03 -1.36 28.89
C ASP A 157 -19.35 -0.36 27.92
N GLN A 158 -18.21 -0.73 27.32
CA GLN A 158 -17.51 0.08 26.33
C GLN A 158 -17.43 -0.64 24.97
N PRO A 159 -17.38 0.12 23.86
CA PRO A 159 -17.04 -0.45 22.57
C PRO A 159 -15.65 -1.11 22.61
N VAL A 160 -15.50 -2.19 21.87
CA VAL A 160 -14.17 -2.80 21.67
C VAL A 160 -13.26 -1.78 21.02
N HIS A 161 -12.09 -1.62 21.58
CA HIS A 161 -11.05 -0.71 21.06
C HIS A 161 -9.83 -1.51 20.63
N TRP A 162 -9.17 -1.10 19.55
CA TRP A 162 -7.91 -1.71 19.18
C TRP A 162 -6.88 -0.67 18.73
N SER A 163 -5.63 -1.00 18.92
CA SER A 163 -4.48 -0.16 18.58
C SER A 163 -3.37 -1.01 17.94
N VAL A 164 -2.42 -0.34 17.29
CA VAL A 164 -1.19 -0.97 16.78
C VAL A 164 0.03 -0.22 17.29
N SER A 165 1.06 -0.96 17.65
CA SER A 165 2.40 -0.43 17.92
C SER A 165 3.41 -1.06 16.97
N PHE A 166 4.30 -0.25 16.41
CA PHE A 166 5.48 -0.66 15.65
C PHE A 166 6.77 -0.42 16.44
N SER A 167 6.69 -0.46 17.75
CA SER A 167 7.80 -0.29 18.70
C SER A 167 7.57 -1.14 19.95
N GLU A 168 8.56 -1.21 20.82
CA GLU A 168 8.43 -1.88 22.13
C GLU A 168 7.43 -1.16 23.05
N VAL A 169 7.18 0.13 22.83
CA VAL A 169 6.22 0.90 23.64
C VAL A 169 4.83 0.74 23.04
N VAL A 170 3.98 0.04 23.76
CA VAL A 170 2.57 -0.13 23.40
C VAL A 170 1.76 1.00 24.05
N ASN A 171 0.98 1.72 23.22
CA ASN A 171 -0.04 2.66 23.70
C ASN A 171 -1.41 2.06 23.40
N PRO A 172 -2.07 1.41 24.37
CA PRO A 172 -3.33 0.76 24.16
C PRO A 172 -4.48 1.73 23.84
N ASP A 173 -4.35 3.01 24.23
CA ASP A 173 -5.35 4.04 23.99
C ASP A 173 -5.16 4.73 22.60
N ALA A 174 -4.13 4.35 21.85
CA ALA A 174 -3.94 4.92 20.51
C ALA A 174 -5.09 4.51 19.58
N PRO A 175 -5.60 5.42 18.74
CA PRO A 175 -6.64 5.05 17.78
C PRO A 175 -6.08 4.08 16.73
N PRO A 176 -6.94 3.27 16.11
CA PRO A 176 -6.59 2.50 14.92
C PRO A 176 -5.96 3.40 13.84
N PRO A 177 -5.07 2.86 13.00
CA PRO A 177 -4.43 3.66 11.97
C PRO A 177 -5.47 4.14 10.94
N ALA A 178 -5.44 5.43 10.65
CA ALA A 178 -6.33 6.02 9.66
C ALA A 178 -6.06 5.44 8.27
N HIS A 179 -7.12 5.30 7.45
CA HIS A 179 -7.01 4.89 6.05
C HIS A 179 -5.98 5.75 5.30
N ASP A 180 -5.34 5.17 4.30
CA ASP A 180 -4.34 5.80 3.44
C ASP A 180 -3.06 6.25 4.17
N THR A 181 -2.85 5.82 5.42
CA THR A 181 -1.57 5.98 6.13
C THR A 181 -0.64 4.80 5.87
N LEU A 182 0.67 4.99 6.09
CA LEU A 182 1.64 3.91 5.96
C LEU A 182 1.35 2.76 6.94
N ALA A 183 0.98 3.06 8.19
CA ALA A 183 0.62 2.06 9.19
C ALA A 183 -0.58 1.23 8.74
N TRP A 184 -1.66 1.87 8.26
CA TRP A 184 -2.81 1.18 7.68
C TRP A 184 -2.39 0.27 6.52
N TYR A 185 -1.60 0.77 5.56
CA TYR A 185 -1.11 -0.01 4.43
C TYR A 185 -0.32 -1.25 4.85
N ARG A 186 0.53 -1.12 5.89
CA ARG A 186 1.32 -2.23 6.43
C ARG A 186 0.46 -3.34 7.03
N LEU A 187 -0.72 -3.01 7.52
CA LEU A 187 -1.67 -3.98 8.08
C LEU A 187 -2.66 -4.47 7.03
N ALA A 188 -3.44 -3.58 6.43
CA ALA A 188 -4.52 -3.94 5.50
C ALA A 188 -4.04 -4.77 4.30
N CYS A 189 -2.80 -4.54 3.82
CA CYS A 189 -2.27 -5.21 2.65
C CYS A 189 -1.43 -6.45 2.94
N PHE A 190 -1.04 -6.70 4.18
CA PHE A 190 -0.11 -7.78 4.51
C PHE A 190 -0.62 -8.74 5.57
N LEU A 191 -1.64 -8.38 6.34
CA LEU A 191 -2.25 -9.32 7.27
C LEU A 191 -3.01 -10.42 6.49
N PRO A 192 -2.87 -11.70 6.89
CA PRO A 192 -3.60 -12.78 6.25
C PRO A 192 -5.10 -12.69 6.51
N ALA A 193 -5.93 -13.24 5.62
CA ALA A 193 -7.40 -13.21 5.75
C ALA A 193 -7.95 -13.96 6.99
N ARG A 194 -7.13 -14.77 7.65
CA ARG A 194 -7.42 -15.49 8.90
C ARG A 194 -6.13 -15.73 9.67
N LEU A 195 -6.24 -15.94 10.97
CA LEU A 195 -5.09 -16.35 11.78
C LEU A 195 -4.50 -17.65 11.23
N PRO A 196 -3.18 -17.74 11.05
CA PRO A 196 -2.52 -18.98 10.67
C PRO A 196 -2.74 -20.08 11.73
N ASP A 197 -2.69 -21.32 11.30
CA ASP A 197 -2.85 -22.46 12.21
C ASP A 197 -1.70 -22.53 13.23
N GLY A 198 -2.01 -22.84 14.47
CA GLY A 198 -1.04 -23.10 15.53
C GLY A 198 -0.41 -21.87 16.20
N ILE A 199 -0.70 -20.65 15.75
CA ILE A 199 -0.16 -19.43 16.40
C ILE A 199 -0.99 -18.90 17.56
N ASN A 200 -2.26 -19.37 17.68
CA ASN A 200 -3.14 -18.97 18.77
C ASN A 200 -2.83 -19.81 20.02
N ILE A 201 -2.13 -19.20 20.97
CA ILE A 201 -1.65 -19.83 22.20
C ILE A 201 -2.56 -19.55 23.40
N SER A 202 -3.75 -18.98 23.20
CA SER A 202 -4.73 -18.76 24.28
C SER A 202 -5.05 -20.05 25.04
N ALA A 203 -5.18 -19.96 26.36
CA ALA A 203 -5.22 -21.12 27.26
C ALA A 203 -6.45 -22.02 27.07
N THR A 204 -7.62 -21.43 26.80
CA THR A 204 -8.89 -22.17 26.71
C THR A 204 -9.47 -22.11 25.29
N PRO A 205 -10.38 -23.05 24.93
CA PRO A 205 -11.08 -22.97 23.64
C PRO A 205 -11.85 -21.67 23.44
N ASP A 206 -12.51 -21.16 24.50
CA ASP A 206 -13.26 -19.91 24.44
C ASP A 206 -12.35 -18.69 24.22
N ALA A 207 -11.19 -18.65 24.87
CA ALA A 207 -10.16 -17.63 24.67
C ALA A 207 -9.61 -17.66 23.23
N ARG A 208 -9.42 -18.85 22.65
CA ARG A 208 -9.00 -18.99 21.25
C ARG A 208 -10.04 -18.45 20.29
N LEU A 209 -11.31 -18.75 20.53
CA LEU A 209 -12.42 -18.23 19.73
C LEU A 209 -12.52 -16.70 19.85
N GLN A 210 -12.24 -16.14 21.05
CA GLN A 210 -12.24 -14.70 21.24
C GLN A 210 -11.11 -14.04 20.43
N ALA A 211 -9.88 -14.54 20.51
CA ALA A 211 -8.76 -14.02 19.71
C ALA A 211 -9.06 -14.05 18.20
N GLU A 212 -9.74 -15.08 17.70
CA GLU A 212 -10.16 -15.16 16.30
C GLU A 212 -11.26 -14.15 15.94
N ARG A 213 -12.18 -13.85 16.86
CA ARG A 213 -13.22 -12.81 16.67
C ARG A 213 -12.59 -11.44 16.59
N ASP A 214 -11.65 -11.15 17.50
CA ASP A 214 -10.95 -9.89 17.58
C ASP A 214 -10.09 -9.66 16.34
N TYR A 215 -9.40 -10.70 15.86
CA TYR A 215 -8.67 -10.60 14.62
C TYR A 215 -9.57 -10.26 13.42
N ARG A 216 -10.75 -10.88 13.34
CA ARG A 216 -11.73 -10.58 12.29
C ARG A 216 -12.29 -9.15 12.40
N LEU A 217 -12.48 -8.64 13.63
CA LEU A 217 -12.85 -7.25 13.85
C LEU A 217 -11.79 -6.30 13.31
N VAL A 218 -10.51 -6.52 13.64
CA VAL A 218 -9.38 -5.73 13.12
C VAL A 218 -9.36 -5.72 11.60
N LEU A 219 -9.51 -6.89 10.95
CA LEU A 219 -9.54 -6.98 9.48
C LEU A 219 -10.75 -6.25 8.88
N ALA A 220 -11.91 -6.33 9.53
CA ALA A 220 -13.13 -5.65 9.06
C ALA A 220 -12.98 -4.13 9.13
N GLU A 221 -12.37 -3.61 10.19
CA GLU A 221 -12.15 -2.16 10.36
C GLU A 221 -11.02 -1.63 9.49
N LEU A 222 -9.98 -2.42 9.25
CA LEU A 222 -8.96 -2.07 8.26
C LEU A 222 -9.54 -1.98 6.86
N GLY A 223 -10.53 -2.80 6.54
CA GLY A 223 -11.11 -2.89 5.21
C GLY A 223 -10.17 -3.51 4.16
N PRO A 224 -10.61 -3.58 2.90
CA PRO A 224 -9.84 -4.19 1.84
C PRO A 224 -8.66 -3.31 1.41
N CYS A 225 -7.49 -3.92 1.23
CA CYS A 225 -6.37 -3.30 0.52
C CYS A 225 -6.65 -3.33 -0.98
N GLY A 226 -7.31 -2.30 -1.50
CA GLY A 226 -7.60 -2.16 -2.93
C GLY A 226 -6.70 -1.12 -3.59
N ARG A 227 -6.22 -1.40 -4.81
CA ARG A 227 -5.80 -0.33 -5.71
C ARG A 227 -7.08 0.39 -6.17
N LEU A 228 -7.38 1.52 -5.56
CA LEU A 228 -8.44 2.39 -6.05
C LEU A 228 -7.89 3.10 -7.30
N ARG A 229 -8.26 2.61 -8.46
CA ARG A 229 -8.24 3.36 -9.71
C ARG A 229 -9.69 3.58 -10.10
N ASP A 230 -10.13 4.78 -9.89
CA ASP A 230 -11.35 5.29 -10.50
C ASP A 230 -11.11 5.56 -12.00
#